data_ab3a149c91dfdb9d307c46ed9f3e4a46
#
_entry.id   ab3a149c91dfdb9d307c46ed9f3e4a46
#
_cell.length_a   1.000
_cell.length_b   1.000
_cell.length_c   1.000
_cell.angle_alpha   90.00
_cell.angle_beta   90.00
_cell.angle_gamma   90.00
#
_symmetry.space_group_name_H-M   'P 1'
#
loop_
_entity.id
_entity.type
_entity.pdbx_description
1 polymer ?
#
loop_
_entity_poly.entity_id
_entity_poly.type
_entity_poly.pdbx_seq_one_letter_code
_entity_poly.pdbx_strand_id
1 'polypeptide(L)'
;MNKKSTLNIIDQSYFKKYIANIRPYGFKSLVLCIIDSVFSISAVYSSTIRTLDDFVEHACIKDKHKDEYTCEEFLNNYGDFSGEELANNVFKNRQRTSTVNGILKAQAVKEYIQTFFKNGINTTKDLLSLQDETPIKTQIQRIKGQGSGITFHYVMMLAGDSNRYKRDRQIDEFFQDILGYGKLTNDELTEAFHEQLRIVNEKYPEIDNIRGLDSIIWGYMSERTVRQKQIDKCK
;
A
#
# COMPACT_ATOMS: atom_id res chain seq x y z
N MET A 1 -13.91 26.45 -9.59
CA MET A 1 -14.66 25.74 -8.54
C MET A 1 -13.99 26.02 -7.20
N ASN A 2 -14.74 26.29 -6.14
CA ASN A 2 -14.14 26.43 -4.81
C ASN A 2 -13.70 25.05 -4.30
N LYS A 3 -12.42 24.91 -4.04
CA LYS A 3 -11.87 23.70 -3.40
C LYS A 3 -12.50 23.52 -2.02
N LYS A 4 -12.88 22.29 -1.70
CA LYS A 4 -13.40 21.92 -0.39
C LYS A 4 -12.26 21.43 0.52
N SER A 5 -12.49 21.46 1.81
CA SER A 5 -11.57 20.89 2.80
C SER A 5 -11.99 19.45 3.14
N THR A 6 -11.02 18.60 3.45
CA THR A 6 -11.27 17.24 4.01
C THR A 6 -12.20 17.29 5.23
N LEU A 7 -12.06 18.33 6.08
CA LEU A 7 -12.92 18.53 7.24
C LEU A 7 -14.40 18.83 6.90
N ASN A 8 -14.69 19.30 5.67
CA ASN A 8 -16.05 19.56 5.22
C ASN A 8 -16.71 18.31 4.64
N ILE A 9 -15.92 17.30 4.31
CA ILE A 9 -16.37 16.05 3.66
C ILE A 9 -16.45 14.89 4.66
N ILE A 10 -15.39 14.72 5.45
CA ILE A 10 -15.31 13.66 6.45
C ILE A 10 -15.80 14.23 7.79
N ASP A 11 -16.81 13.65 8.35
CA ASP A 11 -17.41 14.13 9.60
C ASP A 11 -16.51 13.90 10.83
N GLN A 12 -16.78 14.66 11.88
CA GLN A 12 -15.98 14.63 13.10
C GLN A 12 -16.01 13.26 13.80
N SER A 13 -17.10 12.52 13.69
CA SER A 13 -17.22 11.20 14.34
C SER A 13 -16.26 10.20 13.71
N TYR A 14 -16.03 10.31 12.40
CA TYR A 14 -15.11 9.46 11.66
C TYR A 14 -13.65 9.73 12.08
N PHE A 15 -13.25 11.01 12.19
CA PHE A 15 -11.92 11.36 12.69
C PHE A 15 -11.69 10.83 14.10
N LYS A 16 -12.64 11.03 15.01
CA LYS A 16 -12.55 10.52 16.39
C LYS A 16 -12.45 9.00 16.44
N LYS A 17 -13.26 8.29 15.64
CA LYS A 17 -13.18 6.83 15.52
C LYS A 17 -11.82 6.37 15.01
N TYR A 18 -11.25 7.05 14.03
CA TYR A 18 -9.93 6.72 13.50
C TYR A 18 -8.84 6.94 14.57
N ILE A 19 -8.81 8.11 15.20
CA ILE A 19 -7.83 8.47 16.24
C ILE A 19 -7.88 7.47 17.41
N ALA A 20 -9.07 7.10 17.87
CA ALA A 20 -9.25 6.12 18.95
C ALA A 20 -8.77 4.71 18.58
N ASN A 21 -8.61 4.41 17.29
CA ASN A 21 -8.22 3.11 16.77
C ASN A 21 -6.91 3.15 15.95
N ILE A 22 -6.11 4.20 16.12
CA ILE A 22 -4.80 4.28 15.47
C ILE A 22 -3.99 3.05 15.85
N ARG A 23 -3.70 2.22 14.86
CA ARG A 23 -2.82 1.04 15.00
C ARG A 23 -1.49 1.33 14.33
N PRO A 24 -0.41 0.67 14.77
CA PRO A 24 0.83 0.68 14.00
C PRO A 24 0.53 0.31 12.56
N TYR A 25 0.83 1.21 11.63
CA TYR A 25 0.62 0.97 10.20
C TYR A 25 1.84 0.29 9.61
N GLY A 26 1.60 -0.71 8.75
CA GLY A 26 2.66 -1.43 8.07
C GLY A 26 3.19 -2.63 8.86
N PHE A 27 4.35 -3.08 8.42
CA PHE A 27 4.99 -4.30 8.94
C PHE A 27 6.45 -4.01 9.26
N LYS A 28 7.01 -4.73 10.24
CA LYS A 28 8.47 -4.76 10.44
C LYS A 28 9.16 -5.57 9.35
N SER A 29 8.47 -6.59 8.83
CA SER A 29 8.96 -7.43 7.75
C SER A 29 8.87 -6.70 6.40
N LEU A 30 10.01 -6.52 5.73
CA LEU A 30 10.07 -5.98 4.37
C LEU A 30 9.35 -6.90 3.38
N VAL A 31 9.43 -8.20 3.57
CA VAL A 31 8.75 -9.20 2.73
C VAL A 31 7.23 -9.02 2.80
N LEU A 32 6.66 -8.79 3.99
CA LEU A 32 5.22 -8.54 4.14
C LEU A 32 4.80 -7.21 3.50
N CYS A 33 5.64 -6.17 3.56
CA CYS A 33 5.40 -4.91 2.85
C CYS A 33 5.33 -5.14 1.32
N ILE A 34 6.22 -5.97 0.77
CA ILE A 34 6.24 -6.31 -0.66
C ILE A 34 5.02 -7.13 -1.05
N ILE A 35 4.65 -8.15 -0.26
CA ILE A 35 3.49 -9.00 -0.52
C ILE A 35 2.21 -8.16 -0.53
N ASP A 36 1.96 -7.34 0.51
CA ASP A 36 0.80 -6.45 0.57
C ASP A 36 0.75 -5.53 -0.66
N SER A 37 1.86 -4.87 -0.94
CA SER A 37 1.95 -3.92 -2.04
C SER A 37 1.62 -4.56 -3.39
N VAL A 38 2.23 -5.70 -3.72
CA VAL A 38 2.04 -6.36 -5.03
C VAL A 38 0.66 -6.99 -5.15
N PHE A 39 0.15 -7.64 -4.09
CA PHE A 39 -1.16 -8.29 -4.16
C PHE A 39 -2.33 -7.30 -4.09
N SER A 40 -2.15 -6.09 -3.56
CA SER A 40 -3.21 -5.08 -3.49
C SER A 40 -3.49 -4.36 -4.82
N ILE A 41 -2.63 -4.52 -5.84
CA ILE A 41 -2.87 -3.89 -7.15
C ILE A 41 -4.11 -4.52 -7.81
N SER A 42 -5.06 -3.68 -8.22
CA SER A 42 -6.28 -4.09 -8.93
C SER A 42 -7.01 -5.28 -8.26
N ALA A 43 -6.96 -5.33 -6.93
CA ALA A 43 -7.59 -6.38 -6.14
C ALA A 43 -8.53 -5.79 -5.08
N VAL A 44 -9.47 -6.62 -4.62
CA VAL A 44 -10.24 -6.31 -3.40
C VAL A 44 -9.32 -6.59 -2.21
N TYR A 45 -9.17 -5.63 -1.31
CA TYR A 45 -8.17 -5.70 -0.23
C TYR A 45 -8.32 -6.93 0.69
N SER A 46 -9.55 -7.44 0.88
CA SER A 46 -9.76 -8.71 1.61
C SER A 46 -9.06 -9.92 1.00
N SER A 47 -8.83 -9.91 -0.33
CA SER A 47 -8.02 -10.95 -0.99
C SER A 47 -6.54 -10.81 -0.65
N THR A 48 -6.04 -9.57 -0.54
CA THR A 48 -4.66 -9.30 -0.13
C THR A 48 -4.42 -9.74 1.31
N ILE A 49 -5.34 -9.41 2.22
CA ILE A 49 -5.27 -9.84 3.62
C ILE A 49 -5.17 -11.37 3.72
N ARG A 50 -6.03 -12.09 2.99
CA ARG A 50 -6.01 -13.57 2.98
C ARG A 50 -4.67 -14.10 2.49
N THR A 51 -4.12 -13.53 1.43
CA THR A 51 -2.80 -13.93 0.91
C THR A 51 -1.67 -13.66 1.91
N LEU A 52 -1.73 -12.54 2.64
CA LEU A 52 -0.80 -12.25 3.72
C LEU A 52 -0.90 -13.27 4.85
N ASP A 53 -2.13 -13.60 5.27
CA ASP A 53 -2.38 -14.57 6.34
C ASP A 53 -1.93 -15.98 5.94
N ASP A 54 -2.18 -16.40 4.69
CA ASP A 54 -1.67 -17.66 4.12
C ASP A 54 -0.14 -17.72 4.14
N PHE A 55 0.54 -16.61 3.76
CA PHE A 55 2.00 -16.54 3.81
C PHE A 55 2.53 -16.56 5.26
N VAL A 56 1.94 -15.79 6.16
CA VAL A 56 2.32 -15.72 7.58
C VAL A 56 2.23 -17.10 8.24
N GLU A 57 1.15 -17.85 7.96
CA GLU A 57 0.98 -19.22 8.42
C GLU A 57 2.07 -20.14 7.83
N HIS A 58 2.28 -20.08 6.50
CA HIS A 58 3.26 -20.94 5.82
C HIS A 58 4.70 -20.67 6.24
N ALA A 59 5.05 -19.40 6.49
CA ALA A 59 6.38 -18.98 6.96
C ALA A 59 6.56 -19.07 8.48
N CYS A 60 5.54 -19.55 9.22
CA CYS A 60 5.54 -19.67 10.68
C CYS A 60 5.85 -18.35 11.41
N ILE A 61 5.41 -17.21 10.87
CA ILE A 61 5.54 -15.88 11.48
C ILE A 61 4.48 -15.78 12.60
N LYS A 62 4.90 -15.49 13.83
CA LYS A 62 3.99 -15.48 15.00
C LYS A 62 3.15 -14.20 15.08
N ASP A 63 3.76 -13.05 14.83
CA ASP A 63 3.09 -11.73 14.84
C ASP A 63 3.51 -10.93 13.60
N LYS A 64 2.62 -10.85 12.62
CA LYS A 64 2.88 -10.17 11.34
C LYS A 64 3.23 -8.68 11.48
N HIS A 65 2.89 -8.04 12.60
CA HIS A 65 3.19 -6.61 12.83
C HIS A 65 4.46 -6.39 13.65
N LYS A 66 4.95 -7.41 14.36
CA LYS A 66 6.10 -7.29 15.27
C LYS A 66 7.32 -8.08 14.82
N ASP A 67 7.10 -9.21 14.16
CA ASP A 67 8.19 -10.06 13.74
C ASP A 67 8.83 -9.50 12.46
N GLU A 68 10.14 -9.53 12.42
CA GLU A 68 10.91 -9.25 11.22
C GLU A 68 11.07 -10.57 10.44
N TYR A 69 10.76 -10.53 9.16
CA TYR A 69 11.03 -11.60 8.21
C TYR A 69 11.72 -10.98 7.02
N THR A 70 12.98 -11.34 6.79
CA THR A 70 13.89 -10.66 5.89
C THR A 70 13.83 -11.18 4.46
N CYS A 71 14.36 -10.41 3.50
CA CYS A 71 14.50 -10.87 2.11
C CYS A 71 15.38 -12.13 2.02
N GLU A 72 16.44 -12.21 2.83
CA GLU A 72 17.35 -13.37 2.90
C GLU A 72 16.61 -14.63 3.37
N GLU A 73 15.82 -14.54 4.44
CA GLU A 73 15.01 -15.66 4.93
C GLU A 73 14.01 -16.14 3.86
N PHE A 74 13.37 -15.22 3.17
CA PHE A 74 12.49 -15.59 2.05
C PHE A 74 13.25 -16.33 0.95
N LEU A 75 14.42 -15.84 0.54
CA LEU A 75 15.20 -16.46 -0.52
C LEU A 75 15.77 -17.82 -0.11
N ASN A 76 16.20 -17.99 1.15
CA ASN A 76 16.65 -19.26 1.67
C ASN A 76 15.53 -20.31 1.69
N ASN A 77 14.30 -19.91 2.00
CA ASN A 77 13.16 -20.83 2.12
C ASN A 77 12.46 -21.07 0.76
N TYR A 78 12.43 -20.08 -0.11
CA TYR A 78 11.60 -20.09 -1.34
C TYR A 78 12.34 -19.65 -2.61
N GLY A 79 13.65 -19.42 -2.52
CA GLY A 79 14.43 -18.91 -3.67
C GLY A 79 14.40 -19.84 -4.89
N ASP A 80 14.32 -21.16 -4.67
CA ASP A 80 14.25 -22.16 -5.74
C ASP A 80 12.83 -22.39 -6.27
N PHE A 81 11.79 -21.92 -5.57
CA PHE A 81 10.40 -22.10 -6.00
C PHE A 81 10.13 -21.28 -7.27
N SER A 82 9.46 -21.89 -8.22
CA SER A 82 8.88 -21.17 -9.37
C SER A 82 7.73 -20.25 -8.93
N GLY A 83 7.34 -19.29 -9.77
CA GLY A 83 6.18 -18.45 -9.52
C GLY A 83 4.88 -19.24 -9.38
N GLU A 84 4.76 -20.39 -10.06
CA GLU A 84 3.61 -21.31 -9.95
C GLU A 84 3.60 -22.02 -8.59
N GLU A 85 4.73 -22.51 -8.11
CA GLU A 85 4.83 -23.15 -6.80
C GLU A 85 4.52 -22.16 -5.67
N LEU A 86 5.07 -20.94 -5.76
CA LEU A 86 4.75 -19.87 -4.81
C LEU A 86 3.26 -19.55 -4.81
N ALA A 87 2.65 -19.41 -6.00
CA ALA A 87 1.23 -19.08 -6.13
C ALA A 87 0.31 -20.16 -5.57
N ASN A 88 0.65 -21.44 -5.76
CA ASN A 88 -0.20 -22.57 -5.36
C ASN A 88 0.02 -22.95 -3.89
N ASN A 89 1.28 -23.05 -3.46
CA ASN A 89 1.63 -23.69 -2.21
C ASN A 89 1.82 -22.69 -1.06
N VAL A 90 2.34 -21.48 -1.37
CA VAL A 90 2.73 -20.49 -0.36
C VAL A 90 1.67 -19.39 -0.22
N PHE A 91 1.32 -18.73 -1.32
CA PHE A 91 0.38 -17.60 -1.28
C PHE A 91 -1.08 -18.01 -1.49
N LYS A 92 -1.35 -19.23 -1.94
CA LYS A 92 -2.68 -19.75 -2.32
C LYS A 92 -3.47 -18.74 -3.19
N ASN A 93 -2.75 -18.02 -4.05
CA ASN A 93 -3.28 -16.95 -4.87
C ASN A 93 -2.61 -16.89 -6.24
N ARG A 94 -3.41 -17.08 -7.29
CA ARG A 94 -2.98 -17.13 -8.70
C ARG A 94 -3.21 -15.82 -9.46
N GLN A 95 -3.49 -14.73 -8.76
CA GLN A 95 -3.68 -13.42 -9.41
C GLN A 95 -2.45 -13.02 -10.22
N ARG A 96 -2.71 -12.31 -11.33
CA ARG A 96 -1.67 -11.78 -12.22
C ARG A 96 -1.55 -10.28 -12.06
N THR A 97 -0.39 -9.73 -12.39
CA THR A 97 -0.10 -8.29 -12.33
C THR A 97 -0.91 -7.48 -13.34
N SER A 98 -1.39 -8.12 -14.40
CA SER A 98 -2.25 -7.54 -15.44
C SER A 98 -3.07 -8.66 -16.10
N THR A 99 -4.26 -8.34 -16.59
CA THR A 99 -5.10 -9.25 -17.38
C THR A 99 -4.50 -9.54 -18.76
N VAL A 100 -3.71 -8.60 -19.30
CA VAL A 100 -3.04 -8.75 -20.59
C VAL A 100 -1.54 -8.88 -20.35
N ASN A 101 -0.99 -10.04 -20.70
CA ASN A 101 0.45 -10.33 -20.59
C ASN A 101 1.09 -10.13 -19.20
N GLY A 102 0.31 -10.07 -18.12
CA GLY A 102 0.83 -10.01 -16.75
C GLY A 102 1.51 -11.32 -16.33
N ILE A 103 2.42 -11.27 -15.37
CA ILE A 103 2.98 -12.44 -14.68
C ILE A 103 2.16 -12.74 -13.41
N LEU A 104 2.35 -13.90 -12.80
CA LEU A 104 1.79 -14.19 -11.48
C LEU A 104 2.30 -13.15 -10.48
N LYS A 105 1.44 -12.65 -9.60
CA LYS A 105 1.85 -11.74 -8.53
C LYS A 105 2.89 -12.39 -7.60
N ALA A 106 2.77 -13.70 -7.38
CA ALA A 106 3.76 -14.49 -6.67
C ALA A 106 5.16 -14.40 -7.31
N GLN A 107 5.25 -14.49 -8.63
CA GLN A 107 6.50 -14.30 -9.36
C GLN A 107 7.02 -12.85 -9.20
N ALA A 108 6.13 -11.87 -9.31
CA ALA A 108 6.52 -10.46 -9.13
C ALA A 108 7.04 -10.18 -7.70
N VAL A 109 6.45 -10.77 -6.66
CA VAL A 109 6.96 -10.71 -5.28
C VAL A 109 8.38 -11.27 -5.19
N LYS A 110 8.62 -12.46 -5.76
CA LYS A 110 9.95 -13.07 -5.77
C LYS A 110 10.99 -12.19 -6.47
N GLU A 111 10.68 -11.67 -7.66
CA GLU A 111 11.58 -10.78 -8.42
C GLU A 111 11.85 -9.47 -7.65
N TYR A 112 10.86 -8.96 -6.94
CA TYR A 112 10.98 -7.77 -6.10
C TYR A 112 11.96 -8.01 -4.95
N ILE A 113 11.77 -9.11 -4.21
CA ILE A 113 12.65 -9.52 -3.10
C ILE A 113 14.09 -9.76 -3.59
N GLN A 114 14.25 -10.48 -4.72
CA GLN A 114 15.55 -10.71 -5.34
C GLN A 114 16.24 -9.38 -5.73
N THR A 115 15.48 -8.43 -6.24
CA THR A 115 16.00 -7.12 -6.63
C THR A 115 16.48 -6.35 -5.40
N PHE A 116 15.70 -6.33 -4.34
CA PHE A 116 16.10 -5.68 -3.09
C PHE A 116 17.36 -6.33 -2.50
N PHE A 117 17.35 -7.64 -2.34
CA PHE A 117 18.47 -8.38 -1.75
C PHE A 117 19.78 -8.19 -2.52
N LYS A 118 19.74 -8.25 -3.85
CA LYS A 118 20.91 -7.99 -4.72
C LYS A 118 21.48 -6.58 -4.57
N ASN A 119 20.68 -5.62 -4.12
CA ASN A 119 21.11 -4.26 -3.86
C ASN A 119 21.41 -3.99 -2.37
N GLY A 120 21.57 -5.05 -1.55
CA GLY A 120 21.90 -4.94 -0.13
C GLY A 120 20.75 -4.50 0.76
N ILE A 121 19.50 -4.56 0.27
CA ILE A 121 18.29 -4.20 1.01
C ILE A 121 17.65 -5.48 1.50
N ASN A 122 17.79 -5.76 2.80
CA ASN A 122 17.32 -7.00 3.44
C ASN A 122 16.12 -6.77 4.36
N THR A 123 16.06 -5.59 4.97
CA THR A 123 15.06 -5.20 6.00
C THR A 123 14.38 -3.87 5.64
N THR A 124 13.29 -3.53 6.34
CA THR A 124 12.66 -2.21 6.24
C THR A 124 13.62 -1.08 6.62
N LYS A 125 14.52 -1.33 7.58
CA LYS A 125 15.54 -0.36 8.00
C LYS A 125 16.52 -0.05 6.87
N ASP A 126 16.99 -1.08 6.14
CA ASP A 126 17.90 -0.88 5.01
C ASP A 126 17.21 -0.03 3.94
N LEU A 127 15.95 -0.37 3.61
CA LEU A 127 15.15 0.37 2.62
C LEU A 127 14.99 1.85 3.00
N LEU A 128 14.65 2.13 4.25
CA LEU A 128 14.41 3.50 4.73
C LEU A 128 15.72 4.30 4.92
N SER A 129 16.87 3.65 4.94
CA SER A 129 18.19 4.30 5.04
C SER A 129 18.77 4.76 3.70
N LEU A 130 18.11 4.45 2.58
CA LEU A 130 18.56 4.85 1.24
C LEU A 130 18.63 6.37 1.12
N GLN A 131 19.78 6.89 0.69
CA GLN A 131 19.97 8.32 0.41
C GLN A 131 19.34 8.72 -0.94
N ASP A 132 19.36 7.80 -1.90
CA ASP A 132 18.72 7.94 -3.20
C ASP A 132 18.00 6.63 -3.56
N GLU A 133 16.69 6.71 -3.68
CA GLU A 133 15.84 5.56 -4.02
C GLU A 133 15.71 5.34 -5.54
N THR A 134 16.14 6.30 -6.35
CA THR A 134 15.92 6.30 -7.81
C THR A 134 16.50 5.06 -8.50
N PRO A 135 17.73 4.61 -8.19
CA PRO A 135 18.28 3.41 -8.82
C PRO A 135 17.48 2.14 -8.55
N ILE A 136 17.07 1.94 -7.30
CA ILE A 136 16.30 0.75 -6.91
C ILE A 136 14.88 0.80 -7.44
N LYS A 137 14.22 1.95 -7.39
CA LYS A 137 12.90 2.19 -7.96
C LYS A 137 12.90 1.86 -9.47
N THR A 138 13.91 2.32 -10.19
CA THR A 138 14.05 2.03 -11.63
C THR A 138 14.20 0.54 -11.91
N GLN A 139 14.91 -0.21 -11.07
CA GLN A 139 15.03 -1.67 -11.22
C GLN A 139 13.68 -2.35 -10.96
N ILE A 140 12.96 -1.94 -9.91
CA ILE A 140 11.63 -2.48 -9.58
C ILE A 140 10.63 -2.22 -10.72
N GLN A 141 10.66 -1.05 -11.34
CA GLN A 141 9.77 -0.71 -12.46
C GLN A 141 9.98 -1.60 -13.71
N ARG A 142 11.13 -2.28 -13.85
CA ARG A 142 11.36 -3.26 -14.90
C ARG A 142 10.67 -4.59 -14.67
N ILE A 143 10.27 -4.89 -13.44
CA ILE A 143 9.48 -6.08 -13.13
C ILE A 143 8.11 -5.94 -13.83
N LYS A 144 7.70 -6.99 -14.52
CA LYS A 144 6.47 -6.96 -15.34
C LYS A 144 5.24 -6.67 -14.48
N GLY A 145 4.57 -5.57 -14.79
CA GLY A 145 3.40 -5.07 -14.05
C GLY A 145 3.73 -4.08 -12.91
N GLN A 146 5.02 -3.71 -12.73
CA GLN A 146 5.44 -2.72 -11.73
C GLN A 146 5.83 -1.36 -12.34
N GLY A 147 5.68 -1.18 -13.65
CA GLY A 147 6.15 -0.02 -14.40
C GLY A 147 5.61 1.34 -13.93
N SER A 148 4.44 1.39 -13.28
CA SER A 148 3.90 2.63 -12.72
C SER A 148 4.67 3.15 -11.50
N GLY A 149 5.45 2.30 -10.82
CA GLY A 149 6.13 2.64 -9.56
C GLY A 149 5.22 2.77 -8.34
N ILE A 150 3.90 2.60 -8.48
CA ILE A 150 2.94 2.72 -7.35
C ILE A 150 3.28 1.74 -6.24
N THR A 151 3.65 0.49 -6.58
CA THR A 151 4.01 -0.51 -5.59
C THR A 151 5.25 -0.13 -4.79
N PHE A 152 6.26 0.48 -5.44
CA PHE A 152 7.45 0.93 -4.74
C PHE A 152 7.10 1.98 -3.68
N HIS A 153 6.31 3.00 -4.05
CA HIS A 153 5.82 3.99 -3.09
C HIS A 153 5.02 3.38 -1.95
N TYR A 154 4.21 2.35 -2.25
CA TYR A 154 3.42 1.69 -1.23
C TYR A 154 4.27 0.79 -0.32
N VAL A 155 5.31 0.13 -0.84
CA VAL A 155 6.29 -0.60 0.01
C VAL A 155 6.99 0.37 0.97
N MET A 156 7.46 1.52 0.50
CA MET A 156 8.08 2.54 1.36
C MET A 156 7.14 2.99 2.47
N MET A 157 5.88 3.28 2.13
CA MET A 157 4.84 3.67 3.08
C MET A 157 4.58 2.57 4.14
N LEU A 158 4.47 1.29 3.71
CA LEU A 158 4.27 0.15 4.60
C LEU A 158 5.51 -0.13 5.47
N ALA A 159 6.71 0.11 4.94
CA ALA A 159 7.97 -0.02 5.66
C ALA A 159 8.17 1.06 6.76
N GLY A 160 7.39 2.15 6.72
CA GLY A 160 7.42 3.18 7.77
C GLY A 160 7.63 4.61 7.31
N ASP A 161 7.79 4.87 5.99
CA ASP A 161 7.85 6.26 5.50
C ASP A 161 6.48 6.93 5.64
N SER A 162 6.37 7.79 6.67
CA SER A 162 5.13 8.49 7.01
C SER A 162 4.78 9.65 6.07
N ASN A 163 5.71 10.06 5.19
CA ASN A 163 5.52 11.15 4.24
C ASN A 163 5.01 10.67 2.87
N ARG A 164 4.50 9.43 2.81
CA ARG A 164 3.99 8.85 1.57
C ARG A 164 2.51 8.52 1.66
N TYR A 165 1.89 8.49 0.49
CA TYR A 165 0.53 8.03 0.26
C TYR A 165 0.49 7.02 -0.90
N LYS A 166 -0.56 6.22 -0.96
CA LYS A 166 -0.80 5.31 -2.09
C LYS A 166 -1.75 5.96 -3.08
N ARG A 167 -1.22 6.47 -4.20
CA ARG A 167 -2.07 6.98 -5.27
C ARG A 167 -2.85 5.84 -5.92
N ASP A 168 -4.11 5.69 -5.56
CA ASP A 168 -5.05 4.76 -6.16
C ASP A 168 -6.33 5.50 -6.62
N ARG A 169 -7.26 4.74 -7.20
CA ARG A 169 -8.52 5.33 -7.70
C ARG A 169 -9.31 6.06 -6.61
N GLN A 170 -9.28 5.60 -5.36
CA GLN A 170 -10.04 6.22 -4.27
C GLN A 170 -9.43 7.57 -3.88
N ILE A 171 -8.12 7.65 -3.84
CA ILE A 171 -7.39 8.90 -3.59
C ILE A 171 -7.62 9.88 -4.75
N ASP A 172 -7.49 9.43 -5.99
CA ASP A 172 -7.78 10.29 -7.15
C ASP A 172 -9.22 10.81 -7.12
N GLU A 173 -10.24 9.95 -6.90
CA GLU A 173 -11.64 10.36 -6.78
C GLU A 173 -11.86 11.36 -5.65
N PHE A 174 -11.23 11.14 -4.49
CA PHE A 174 -11.40 12.03 -3.35
C PHE A 174 -10.86 13.43 -3.64
N PHE A 175 -9.64 13.55 -4.16
CA PHE A 175 -9.04 14.85 -4.43
C PHE A 175 -9.65 15.53 -5.67
N GLN A 176 -9.82 14.79 -6.75
CA GLN A 176 -10.24 15.38 -8.03
C GLN A 176 -11.72 15.77 -8.01
N ASP A 177 -12.58 14.83 -7.59
CA ASP A 177 -14.03 14.98 -7.75
C ASP A 177 -14.69 15.51 -6.48
N ILE A 178 -14.31 14.99 -5.30
CA ILE A 178 -14.99 15.34 -4.06
C ILE A 178 -14.47 16.65 -3.49
N LEU A 179 -13.15 16.85 -3.40
CA LEU A 179 -12.55 18.11 -2.97
C LEU A 179 -12.55 19.17 -4.08
N GLY A 180 -12.68 18.76 -5.35
CA GLY A 180 -12.80 19.66 -6.48
C GLY A 180 -11.47 20.23 -6.99
N TYR A 181 -10.35 19.51 -6.79
CA TYR A 181 -9.05 19.91 -7.36
C TYR A 181 -8.98 19.68 -8.88
N GLY A 182 -9.83 18.79 -9.44
CA GLY A 182 -9.72 18.36 -10.83
C GLY A 182 -8.56 17.37 -11.03
N LYS A 183 -8.19 17.16 -12.29
CA LYS A 183 -7.11 16.20 -12.62
C LYS A 183 -5.75 16.76 -12.16
N LEU A 184 -5.03 15.97 -11.36
CA LEU A 184 -3.75 16.33 -10.75
C LEU A 184 -2.61 15.45 -11.28
N THR A 185 -1.45 16.06 -11.51
CA THR A 185 -0.16 15.35 -11.62
C THR A 185 0.23 14.74 -10.26
N ASN A 186 1.32 13.98 -10.19
CA ASN A 186 1.79 13.44 -8.90
C ASN A 186 2.27 14.55 -7.96
N ASP A 187 2.96 15.56 -8.49
CA ASP A 187 3.48 16.66 -7.69
C ASP A 187 2.35 17.53 -7.14
N GLU A 188 1.38 17.90 -8.00
CA GLU A 188 0.19 18.64 -7.57
C GLU A 188 -0.65 17.88 -6.54
N LEU A 189 -0.75 16.55 -6.65
CA LEU A 189 -1.43 15.73 -5.65
C LEU A 189 -0.67 15.71 -4.33
N THR A 190 0.66 15.67 -4.38
CA THR A 190 1.50 15.76 -3.17
C THR A 190 1.31 17.11 -2.47
N GLU A 191 1.31 18.21 -3.21
CA GLU A 191 1.02 19.55 -2.67
C GLU A 191 -0.38 19.61 -2.05
N ALA A 192 -1.38 19.05 -2.73
CA ALA A 192 -2.75 18.98 -2.23
C ALA A 192 -2.86 18.15 -0.94
N PHE A 193 -2.11 17.06 -0.83
CA PHE A 193 -2.03 16.30 0.43
C PHE A 193 -1.44 17.13 1.57
N HIS A 194 -0.35 17.87 1.32
CA HIS A 194 0.24 18.75 2.34
C HIS A 194 -0.72 19.88 2.75
N GLU A 195 -1.43 20.48 1.80
CA GLU A 195 -2.46 21.49 2.09
C GLU A 195 -3.55 20.92 3.00
N GLN A 196 -4.11 19.76 2.65
CA GLN A 196 -5.18 19.12 3.42
C GLN A 196 -4.69 18.63 4.78
N LEU A 197 -3.46 18.09 4.86
CA LEU A 197 -2.86 17.68 6.12
C LEU A 197 -2.74 18.86 7.09
N ARG A 198 -2.26 20.01 6.63
CA ARG A 198 -2.17 21.22 7.48
C ARG A 198 -3.54 21.60 8.06
N ILE A 199 -4.59 21.62 7.22
CA ILE A 199 -5.96 21.95 7.64
C ILE A 199 -6.50 20.92 8.66
N VAL A 200 -6.22 19.63 8.44
CA VAL A 200 -6.68 18.56 9.33
C VAL A 200 -5.90 18.59 10.65
N ASN A 201 -4.58 18.75 10.61
CA ASN A 201 -3.71 18.76 11.78
C ASN A 201 -4.01 19.92 12.74
N GLU A 202 -4.41 21.10 12.22
CA GLU A 202 -4.85 22.23 13.06
C GLU A 202 -6.02 21.85 14.00
N LYS A 203 -6.89 20.92 13.58
CA LYS A 203 -8.04 20.47 14.36
C LYS A 203 -7.82 19.12 15.06
N TYR A 204 -7.00 18.27 14.49
CA TYR A 204 -6.67 16.92 14.95
C TYR A 204 -5.15 16.73 14.93
N PRO A 205 -4.42 17.23 15.97
CA PRO A 205 -2.95 17.17 16.04
C PRO A 205 -2.37 15.75 15.98
N GLU A 206 -3.17 14.73 16.30
CA GLU A 206 -2.78 13.30 16.23
C GLU A 206 -2.59 12.83 14.78
N ILE A 207 -3.09 13.60 13.81
CA ILE A 207 -2.93 13.32 12.37
C ILE A 207 -1.85 14.27 11.86
N ASP A 208 -0.60 13.88 12.06
CA ASP A 208 0.58 14.74 11.86
C ASP A 208 1.40 14.38 10.61
N ASN A 209 0.95 13.38 9.83
CA ASN A 209 1.68 12.90 8.66
C ASN A 209 0.76 12.49 7.50
N ILE A 210 1.33 12.46 6.29
CA ILE A 210 0.60 12.16 5.04
C ILE A 210 -0.02 10.76 5.07
N ARG A 211 0.69 9.77 5.60
CA ARG A 211 0.20 8.39 5.70
C ARG A 211 -1.05 8.28 6.58
N GLY A 212 -1.09 9.02 7.69
CA GLY A 212 -2.27 9.09 8.55
C GLY A 212 -3.48 9.66 7.82
N LEU A 213 -3.28 10.75 7.09
CA LEU A 213 -4.33 11.37 6.27
C LEU A 213 -4.79 10.44 5.14
N ASP A 214 -3.86 9.77 4.44
CA ASP A 214 -4.17 8.77 3.40
C ASP A 214 -5.04 7.64 3.96
N SER A 215 -4.70 7.10 5.11
CA SER A 215 -5.46 6.02 5.76
C SER A 215 -6.90 6.44 6.10
N ILE A 216 -7.10 7.68 6.56
CA ILE A 216 -8.42 8.24 6.85
C ILE A 216 -9.25 8.38 5.58
N ILE A 217 -8.66 8.96 4.54
CA ILE A 217 -9.33 9.16 3.25
C ILE A 217 -9.70 7.82 2.64
N TRP A 218 -8.77 6.88 2.61
CA TRP A 218 -8.99 5.54 2.06
C TRP A 218 -10.09 4.78 2.81
N GLY A 219 -10.08 4.82 4.13
CA GLY A 219 -11.11 4.20 4.96
C GLY A 219 -12.49 4.80 4.69
N TYR A 220 -12.59 6.12 4.66
CA TYR A 220 -13.83 6.85 4.35
C TYR A 220 -14.38 6.47 2.97
N MET A 221 -13.53 6.47 1.95
CA MET A 221 -13.91 6.14 0.58
C MET A 221 -14.32 4.67 0.42
N SER A 222 -13.66 3.77 1.13
CA SER A 222 -14.00 2.34 1.16
C SER A 222 -15.39 2.11 1.75
N GLU A 223 -15.71 2.74 2.88
CA GLU A 223 -17.04 2.66 3.50
C GLU A 223 -18.12 3.28 2.59
N ARG A 224 -17.83 4.41 1.95
CA ARG A 224 -18.73 5.06 0.99
C ARG A 224 -19.05 4.14 -0.18
N THR A 225 -18.05 3.46 -0.74
CA THR A 225 -18.23 2.52 -1.86
C THR A 225 -19.11 1.33 -1.45
N VAL A 226 -18.97 0.81 -0.23
CA VAL A 226 -19.80 -0.28 0.28
C VAL A 226 -21.26 0.17 0.44
N ARG A 227 -21.50 1.34 1.03
CA ARG A 227 -22.86 1.91 1.19
C ARG A 227 -23.53 2.12 -0.17
N GLN A 228 -22.83 2.67 -1.16
CA GLN A 228 -23.39 2.89 -2.49
C GLN A 228 -23.81 1.57 -3.16
N LYS A 229 -22.96 0.54 -3.11
CA LYS A 229 -23.31 -0.79 -3.62
C LYS A 229 -24.50 -1.45 -2.94
N GLN A 230 -24.73 -1.17 -1.66
CA GLN A 230 -25.92 -1.65 -0.93
C GLN A 230 -27.18 -0.94 -1.41
N ILE A 231 -27.13 0.39 -1.60
CA ILE A 231 -28.26 1.17 -2.13
C ILE A 231 -28.62 0.70 -3.55
N ASP A 232 -27.63 0.48 -4.41
CA ASP A 232 -27.85 0.07 -5.80
C ASP A 232 -28.42 -1.35 -5.94
N LYS A 233 -28.19 -2.22 -4.94
CA LYS A 233 -28.81 -3.56 -4.87
C LYS A 233 -30.25 -3.55 -4.38
N CYS A 234 -30.68 -2.49 -3.72
CA CYS A 234 -32.05 -2.33 -3.21
C CYS A 234 -32.98 -1.61 -4.20
N LYS A 235 -32.45 -1.17 -5.33
CA LYS A 235 -33.21 -0.59 -6.47
C LYS A 235 -33.45 -1.64 -7.55
#